data_bb9a36aa69e988c994bba6387c90e23e
#
_entry.id   bb9a36aa69e988c994bba6387c90e23e
#
_cell.length_a   1.000
_cell.length_b   1.000
_cell.length_c   1.000
_cell.angle_alpha   90.00
_cell.angle_beta   90.00
_cell.angle_gamma   90.00
#
_symmetry.space_group_name_H-M   'P 1'
#
loop_
_entity.id
_entity.type
_entity.pdbx_description
1 polymer ?
#
loop_
_entity_poly.entity_id
_entity_poly.type
_entity_poly.pdbx_seq_one_letter_code
_entity_poly.pdbx_strand_id
1 'polypeptide(L)'
;MARKVTIRDVAQAAGVSVTTVSQILNNKGERFSPLTRQKVRDARKRLNYVPDFNAQYLIRRSSRTIGVLIPDLGNPFFSQFITGIQNKAMELGYVPLIFGFDNNSQRASQYLEELIKRAADGMIIASDILDTTDIDQTLRANHIPYILLDRSATSVSEGDHLMVNDRDGGRQVAEFLLEQGHRDLAVVMPQQASLNIHKRWEGFETALQSVAGTHIHQIFTSLDKEGGRAAAAKVVKLPNVSAVFAINDEVAMGLYRGLKDCGRQIPDDYSIVGFDDIEIDQYLRPTLTTVHQPTLTLGEQATEMVIARIKSPSKPLQTIKLPVELVVRESTRKI
;
A
#
# COMPACT_ATOMS: atom_id res chain seq x y z
N MET A 1 -9.50 -41.31 -6.71
CA MET A 1 -9.69 -39.82 -6.79
C MET A 1 -10.98 -39.53 -7.53
N ALA A 2 -11.86 -38.69 -6.98
CA ALA A 2 -13.09 -38.29 -7.68
C ALA A 2 -12.72 -37.50 -8.95
N ARG A 3 -13.36 -37.79 -10.06
CA ARG A 3 -13.16 -37.13 -11.36
C ARG A 3 -13.58 -35.66 -11.24
N LYS A 4 -12.70 -34.72 -11.60
CA LYS A 4 -13.01 -33.28 -11.67
C LYS A 4 -14.12 -33.05 -12.71
N VAL A 5 -15.18 -32.33 -12.32
CA VAL A 5 -16.27 -31.94 -13.22
C VAL A 5 -15.72 -31.01 -14.30
N THR A 6 -16.12 -31.24 -15.54
CA THR A 6 -15.65 -30.49 -16.72
C THR A 6 -16.78 -29.72 -17.37
N ILE A 7 -16.46 -28.78 -18.26
CA ILE A 7 -17.43 -28.05 -19.07
C ILE A 7 -18.30 -28.99 -19.93
N ARG A 8 -17.77 -30.15 -20.30
CA ARG A 8 -18.51 -31.19 -21.07
C ARG A 8 -19.63 -31.80 -20.22
N ASP A 9 -19.38 -32.01 -18.93
CA ASP A 9 -20.40 -32.55 -18.02
C ASP A 9 -21.52 -31.55 -17.82
N VAL A 10 -21.23 -30.24 -17.76
CA VAL A 10 -22.24 -29.18 -17.71
C VAL A 10 -23.05 -29.11 -19.01
N ALA A 11 -22.41 -29.24 -20.16
CA ALA A 11 -23.02 -29.22 -21.46
C ALA A 11 -24.02 -30.39 -21.60
N GLN A 12 -23.62 -31.59 -21.22
CA GLN A 12 -24.43 -32.79 -21.20
C GLN A 12 -25.64 -32.62 -20.25
N ALA A 13 -25.43 -32.13 -19.04
CA ALA A 13 -26.45 -31.93 -18.03
C ALA A 13 -27.48 -30.84 -18.41
N ALA A 14 -27.07 -29.84 -19.19
CA ALA A 14 -27.92 -28.76 -19.67
C ALA A 14 -28.56 -29.05 -21.04
N GLY A 15 -28.18 -30.14 -21.74
CA GLY A 15 -28.66 -30.49 -23.07
C GLY A 15 -28.24 -29.48 -24.15
N VAL A 16 -27.01 -28.91 -24.06
CA VAL A 16 -26.53 -27.93 -25.01
C VAL A 16 -25.05 -28.20 -25.40
N SER A 17 -24.53 -27.49 -26.42
CA SER A 17 -23.14 -27.64 -26.82
C SER A 17 -22.18 -27.02 -25.79
N VAL A 18 -20.93 -27.49 -25.74
CA VAL A 18 -19.84 -26.92 -24.93
C VAL A 18 -19.65 -25.45 -25.26
N THR A 19 -19.74 -25.06 -26.53
CA THR A 19 -19.66 -23.67 -26.98
C THR A 19 -20.76 -22.80 -26.39
N THR A 20 -21.99 -23.32 -26.32
CA THR A 20 -23.14 -22.64 -25.70
C THR A 20 -22.89 -22.41 -24.21
N VAL A 21 -22.42 -23.45 -23.49
CA VAL A 21 -22.05 -23.33 -22.06
C VAL A 21 -20.96 -22.27 -21.87
N SER A 22 -19.88 -22.36 -22.64
CA SER A 22 -18.76 -21.41 -22.58
C SER A 22 -19.22 -19.97 -22.80
N GLN A 23 -20.08 -19.72 -23.78
CA GLN A 23 -20.56 -18.35 -24.05
C GLN A 23 -21.48 -17.84 -22.96
N ILE A 24 -22.39 -18.65 -22.44
CA ILE A 24 -23.30 -18.26 -21.36
C ILE A 24 -22.50 -17.96 -20.06
N LEU A 25 -21.55 -18.82 -19.70
CA LEU A 25 -20.74 -18.64 -18.49
C LEU A 25 -19.74 -17.48 -18.58
N ASN A 26 -19.41 -17.02 -19.79
CA ASN A 26 -18.55 -15.86 -20.05
C ASN A 26 -19.32 -14.57 -20.34
N ASN A 27 -20.61 -14.49 -19.94
CA ASN A 27 -21.50 -13.34 -20.17
C ASN A 27 -21.65 -12.91 -21.64
N LYS A 28 -21.40 -13.83 -22.59
CA LYS A 28 -21.64 -13.65 -24.04
C LYS A 28 -22.90 -14.41 -24.51
N GLY A 29 -23.80 -14.63 -23.57
CA GLY A 29 -24.97 -15.50 -23.77
C GLY A 29 -26.23 -14.77 -24.20
N GLU A 30 -26.22 -13.48 -24.54
CA GLU A 30 -27.41 -12.66 -24.85
C GLU A 30 -28.25 -13.23 -26.00
N ARG A 31 -27.60 -13.84 -26.98
CA ARG A 31 -28.22 -14.47 -28.14
C ARG A 31 -29.00 -15.76 -27.81
N PHE A 32 -28.82 -16.34 -26.61
CA PHE A 32 -29.52 -17.55 -26.20
C PHE A 32 -30.79 -17.21 -25.40
N SER A 33 -31.81 -18.05 -25.54
CA SER A 33 -33.07 -17.84 -24.83
C SER A 33 -32.87 -17.80 -23.30
N PRO A 34 -33.72 -17.07 -22.54
CA PRO A 34 -33.67 -17.07 -21.09
C PRO A 34 -33.72 -18.48 -20.48
N LEU A 35 -34.53 -19.38 -21.08
CA LEU A 35 -34.63 -20.77 -20.66
C LEU A 35 -33.31 -21.53 -20.83
N THR A 36 -32.61 -21.34 -21.95
CA THR A 36 -31.30 -21.98 -22.19
C THR A 36 -30.27 -21.48 -21.22
N ARG A 37 -30.26 -20.17 -20.97
CA ARG A 37 -29.32 -19.56 -19.97
C ARG A 37 -29.59 -20.12 -18.58
N GLN A 38 -30.83 -20.28 -18.19
CA GLN A 38 -31.20 -20.84 -16.89
C GLN A 38 -30.78 -22.31 -16.77
N LYS A 39 -31.05 -23.16 -17.76
CA LYS A 39 -30.62 -24.58 -17.77
C LYS A 39 -29.11 -24.71 -17.54
N VAL A 40 -28.31 -23.89 -18.21
CA VAL A 40 -26.84 -23.92 -18.04
C VAL A 40 -26.41 -23.48 -16.63
N ARG A 41 -27.03 -22.43 -16.07
CA ARG A 41 -26.75 -21.97 -14.71
C ARG A 41 -27.11 -23.01 -13.67
N ASP A 42 -28.25 -23.67 -13.82
CA ASP A 42 -28.73 -24.72 -12.91
C ASP A 42 -27.84 -25.96 -12.97
N ALA A 43 -27.47 -26.39 -14.19
CA ALA A 43 -26.52 -27.49 -14.38
C ALA A 43 -25.13 -27.18 -13.74
N ARG A 44 -24.61 -25.96 -13.94
CA ARG A 44 -23.37 -25.50 -13.28
C ARG A 44 -23.46 -25.58 -11.76
N LYS A 45 -24.57 -25.05 -11.19
CA LYS A 45 -24.80 -25.04 -9.73
C LYS A 45 -24.91 -26.46 -9.17
N ARG A 46 -25.73 -27.31 -9.82
CA ARG A 46 -25.97 -28.71 -9.41
C ARG A 46 -24.68 -29.54 -9.43
N LEU A 47 -23.81 -29.31 -10.42
CA LEU A 47 -22.55 -30.04 -10.57
C LEU A 47 -21.39 -29.38 -9.82
N ASN A 48 -21.62 -28.26 -9.12
CA ASN A 48 -20.56 -27.45 -8.49
C ASN A 48 -19.40 -27.16 -9.45
N TYR A 49 -19.72 -26.94 -10.73
CA TYR A 49 -18.69 -26.69 -11.75
C TYR A 49 -18.08 -25.31 -11.60
N VAL A 50 -16.77 -25.29 -11.43
CA VAL A 50 -15.93 -24.08 -11.49
C VAL A 50 -15.14 -24.15 -12.79
N PRO A 51 -15.24 -23.13 -13.67
CA PRO A 51 -14.46 -23.07 -14.90
C PRO A 51 -12.96 -23.22 -14.61
N ASP A 52 -12.25 -23.97 -15.47
CA ASP A 52 -10.82 -24.16 -15.36
C ASP A 52 -10.10 -22.87 -15.75
N PHE A 53 -9.26 -22.36 -14.84
CA PHE A 53 -8.49 -21.13 -15.04
C PHE A 53 -7.58 -21.22 -16.27
N ASN A 54 -6.86 -22.33 -16.44
CA ASN A 54 -5.92 -22.49 -17.55
C ASN A 54 -6.63 -22.50 -18.90
N ALA A 55 -7.82 -23.12 -18.97
CA ALA A 55 -8.63 -23.11 -20.17
C ALA A 55 -9.17 -21.72 -20.51
N GLN A 56 -9.51 -20.92 -19.51
CA GLN A 56 -9.93 -19.53 -19.72
C GLN A 56 -8.77 -18.63 -20.13
N TYR A 57 -7.61 -18.80 -19.52
CA TYR A 57 -6.39 -18.06 -19.86
C TYR A 57 -5.97 -18.28 -21.32
N LEU A 58 -5.96 -19.52 -21.78
CA LEU A 58 -5.64 -19.86 -23.18
C LEU A 58 -6.55 -19.16 -24.20
N ILE A 59 -7.84 -19.02 -23.85
CA ILE A 59 -8.83 -18.39 -24.73
C ILE A 59 -8.75 -16.85 -24.68
N ARG A 60 -8.53 -16.29 -23.47
CA ARG A 60 -8.59 -14.82 -23.24
C ARG A 60 -7.24 -14.15 -23.40
N ARG A 61 -6.15 -14.88 -23.29
CA ARG A 61 -4.76 -14.38 -23.18
C ARG A 61 -4.60 -13.37 -22.04
N SER A 62 -5.39 -13.53 -20.96
CA SER A 62 -5.39 -12.68 -19.78
C SER A 62 -5.82 -13.53 -18.59
N SER A 63 -5.06 -13.47 -17.52
CA SER A 63 -5.35 -14.17 -16.26
C SER A 63 -6.42 -13.43 -15.44
N ARG A 64 -6.65 -12.15 -15.71
CA ARG A 64 -7.42 -11.27 -14.82
C ARG A 64 -6.85 -11.21 -13.40
N THR A 65 -5.52 -11.30 -13.30
CA THR A 65 -4.80 -11.28 -12.02
C THR A 65 -3.85 -10.11 -12.00
N ILE A 66 -3.79 -9.41 -10.86
CA ILE A 66 -2.83 -8.35 -10.58
C ILE A 66 -1.89 -8.82 -9.48
N GLY A 67 -0.59 -8.76 -9.70
CA GLY A 67 0.41 -8.99 -8.68
C GLY A 67 0.56 -7.75 -7.78
N VAL A 68 0.66 -7.96 -6.47
CA VAL A 68 0.87 -6.88 -5.50
C VAL A 68 2.02 -7.29 -4.58
N LEU A 69 3.10 -6.49 -4.60
CA LEU A 69 4.26 -6.66 -3.73
C LEU A 69 4.32 -5.52 -2.72
N ILE A 70 4.30 -5.84 -1.43
CA ILE A 70 4.38 -4.88 -0.33
C ILE A 70 5.46 -5.26 0.67
N PRO A 71 6.07 -4.29 1.38
CA PRO A 71 7.15 -4.56 2.33
C PRO A 71 6.73 -5.46 3.48
N ASP A 72 5.60 -5.15 4.12
CA ASP A 72 5.17 -5.80 5.36
C ASP A 72 3.65 -5.91 5.42
N LEU A 73 3.15 -7.15 5.56
CA LEU A 73 1.72 -7.43 5.78
C LEU A 73 1.28 -7.09 7.20
N GLY A 74 2.20 -6.99 8.14
CA GLY A 74 1.93 -6.67 9.55
C GLY A 74 1.76 -5.18 9.81
N ASN A 75 2.22 -4.31 8.91
CA ASN A 75 2.04 -2.87 9.04
C ASN A 75 0.61 -2.46 8.70
N PRO A 76 -0.15 -1.85 9.64
CA PRO A 76 -1.55 -1.47 9.45
C PRO A 76 -1.81 -0.52 8.27
N PHE A 77 -0.82 0.29 7.87
CA PHE A 77 -0.87 1.13 6.66
C PHE A 77 -1.30 0.32 5.42
N PHE A 78 -0.70 -0.87 5.25
CA PHE A 78 -1.01 -1.71 4.09
C PHE A 78 -2.38 -2.38 4.17
N SER A 79 -3.02 -2.47 5.33
CA SER A 79 -4.36 -3.04 5.47
C SER A 79 -5.40 -2.25 4.67
N GLN A 80 -5.45 -0.93 4.84
CA GLN A 80 -6.36 -0.05 4.09
C GLN A 80 -6.01 0.00 2.59
N PHE A 81 -4.72 0.05 2.28
CA PHE A 81 -4.22 0.00 0.90
C PHE A 81 -4.67 -1.27 0.16
N ILE A 82 -4.49 -2.44 0.80
CA ILE A 82 -4.95 -3.72 0.27
C ILE A 82 -6.47 -3.73 0.08
N THR A 83 -7.22 -3.18 1.03
CA THR A 83 -8.68 -3.08 0.94
C THR A 83 -9.10 -2.27 -0.29
N GLY A 84 -8.45 -1.13 -0.56
CA GLY A 84 -8.67 -0.33 -1.75
C GLY A 84 -8.38 -1.11 -3.05
N ILE A 85 -7.25 -1.83 -3.08
CA ILE A 85 -6.91 -2.70 -4.21
C ILE A 85 -7.98 -3.78 -4.43
N GLN A 86 -8.39 -4.47 -3.37
CA GLN A 86 -9.37 -5.57 -3.48
C GLN A 86 -10.73 -5.08 -3.97
N ASN A 87 -11.22 -3.97 -3.44
CA ASN A 87 -12.49 -3.37 -3.83
C ASN A 87 -12.49 -3.01 -5.31
N LYS A 88 -11.46 -2.26 -5.75
CA LYS A 88 -11.37 -1.80 -7.14
C LYS A 88 -11.07 -2.94 -8.11
N ALA A 89 -10.21 -3.89 -7.74
CA ALA A 89 -9.94 -5.05 -8.58
C ALA A 89 -11.21 -5.90 -8.80
N MET A 90 -11.99 -6.13 -7.75
CA MET A 90 -13.25 -6.88 -7.85
C MET A 90 -14.27 -6.16 -8.74
N GLU A 91 -14.42 -4.83 -8.60
CA GLU A 91 -15.26 -4.00 -9.45
C GLU A 91 -14.89 -4.15 -10.94
N LEU A 92 -13.60 -4.15 -11.24
CA LEU A 92 -13.06 -4.22 -12.60
C LEU A 92 -12.87 -5.66 -13.11
N GLY A 93 -13.24 -6.68 -12.31
CA GLY A 93 -13.20 -8.10 -12.65
C GLY A 93 -11.79 -8.70 -12.65
N TYR A 94 -10.92 -8.21 -11.76
CA TYR A 94 -9.57 -8.72 -11.52
C TYR A 94 -9.45 -9.34 -10.13
N VAL A 95 -8.45 -10.19 -9.94
CA VAL A 95 -8.11 -10.82 -8.66
C VAL A 95 -6.69 -10.40 -8.27
N PRO A 96 -6.48 -9.73 -7.12
CA PRO A 96 -5.15 -9.41 -6.65
C PRO A 96 -4.49 -10.61 -5.97
N LEU A 97 -3.22 -10.86 -6.29
CA LEU A 97 -2.32 -11.78 -5.59
C LEU A 97 -1.31 -10.96 -4.79
N ILE A 98 -1.43 -11.00 -3.47
CA ILE A 98 -0.69 -10.11 -2.57
C ILE A 98 0.41 -10.90 -1.87
N PHE A 99 1.65 -10.38 -1.93
CA PHE A 99 2.83 -10.93 -1.27
C PHE A 99 3.52 -9.87 -0.42
N GLY A 100 3.73 -10.18 0.85
CA GLY A 100 4.61 -9.43 1.74
C GLY A 100 6.00 -10.05 1.75
N PHE A 101 7.04 -9.24 1.54
CA PHE A 101 8.41 -9.72 1.45
C PHE A 101 9.27 -9.43 2.71
N ASP A 102 8.65 -8.89 3.79
CA ASP A 102 9.27 -8.62 5.10
C ASP A 102 10.60 -7.86 4.98
N ASN A 103 10.63 -6.82 4.15
CA ASN A 103 11.83 -6.02 3.86
C ASN A 103 13.06 -6.84 3.41
N ASN A 104 12.86 -8.02 2.80
CA ASN A 104 13.89 -8.90 2.31
C ASN A 104 13.96 -8.87 0.78
N SER A 105 15.06 -8.33 0.22
CA SER A 105 15.23 -8.15 -1.23
C SER A 105 15.23 -9.47 -2.01
N GLN A 106 15.84 -10.53 -1.47
CA GLN A 106 15.84 -11.84 -2.11
C GLN A 106 14.43 -12.43 -2.20
N ARG A 107 13.63 -12.31 -1.12
CA ARG A 107 12.22 -12.73 -1.10
C ARG A 107 11.38 -11.91 -2.07
N ALA A 108 11.61 -10.59 -2.14
CA ALA A 108 10.92 -9.71 -3.08
C ALA A 108 11.17 -10.13 -4.55
N SER A 109 12.42 -10.43 -4.92
CA SER A 109 12.79 -10.93 -6.24
C SER A 109 12.14 -12.27 -6.55
N GLN A 110 12.13 -13.22 -5.59
CA GLN A 110 11.47 -14.52 -5.75
C GLN A 110 9.96 -14.38 -5.98
N TYR A 111 9.29 -13.49 -5.23
CA TYR A 111 7.86 -13.26 -5.40
C TYR A 111 7.53 -12.55 -6.71
N LEU A 112 8.41 -11.65 -7.18
CA LEU A 112 8.28 -11.04 -8.49
C LEU A 112 8.28 -12.13 -9.59
N GLU A 113 9.24 -13.05 -9.57
CA GLU A 113 9.30 -14.18 -10.50
C GLU A 113 8.05 -15.08 -10.40
N GLU A 114 7.59 -15.39 -9.19
CA GLU A 114 6.40 -16.23 -8.99
C GLU A 114 5.14 -15.56 -9.56
N LEU A 115 4.99 -14.25 -9.45
CA LEU A 115 3.88 -13.51 -10.04
C LEU A 115 3.93 -13.56 -11.58
N ILE A 116 5.13 -13.46 -12.16
CA ILE A 116 5.34 -13.61 -13.62
C ILE A 116 4.95 -15.02 -14.07
N LYS A 117 5.44 -16.06 -13.39
CA LYS A 117 5.11 -17.46 -13.69
C LYS A 117 3.61 -17.76 -13.59
N ARG A 118 2.89 -17.04 -12.71
CA ARG A 118 1.44 -17.14 -12.57
C ARG A 118 0.67 -16.26 -13.57
N ALA A 119 1.39 -15.69 -14.53
CA ALA A 119 0.83 -14.88 -15.60
C ALA A 119 -0.01 -13.69 -15.09
N ALA A 120 0.46 -12.98 -14.08
CA ALA A 120 -0.15 -11.71 -13.67
C ALA A 120 -0.18 -10.75 -14.86
N ASP A 121 -1.34 -10.14 -15.11
CA ASP A 121 -1.53 -9.23 -16.25
C ASP A 121 -0.87 -7.86 -16.02
N GLY A 122 -0.60 -7.50 -14.74
CA GLY A 122 0.07 -6.27 -14.32
C GLY A 122 0.46 -6.33 -12.86
N MET A 123 1.27 -5.38 -12.39
CA MET A 123 1.79 -5.38 -11.03
C MET A 123 1.69 -4.02 -10.34
N ILE A 124 1.49 -4.04 -9.02
CA ILE A 124 1.59 -2.91 -8.11
C ILE A 124 2.74 -3.23 -7.15
N ILE A 125 3.75 -2.38 -7.09
CA ILE A 125 4.97 -2.62 -6.33
C ILE A 125 5.21 -1.47 -5.36
N ALA A 126 5.07 -1.74 -4.07
CA ALA A 126 5.41 -0.83 -2.97
C ALA A 126 6.74 -1.30 -2.37
N SER A 127 7.85 -0.97 -3.01
CA SER A 127 9.18 -1.41 -2.57
C SER A 127 10.26 -0.41 -2.98
N ASP A 128 11.11 -0.07 -2.05
CA ASP A 128 12.35 0.70 -2.25
C ASP A 128 13.61 -0.17 -2.25
N ILE A 129 13.50 -1.44 -1.80
CA ILE A 129 14.64 -2.37 -1.71
C ILE A 129 14.91 -3.14 -3.01
N LEU A 130 13.97 -3.19 -3.94
CA LEU A 130 14.20 -3.75 -5.26
C LEU A 130 14.84 -2.68 -6.15
N ASP A 131 15.91 -3.04 -6.85
CA ASP A 131 16.50 -2.15 -7.85
C ASP A 131 15.49 -1.86 -8.97
N THR A 132 15.29 -0.59 -9.28
CA THR A 132 14.36 -0.18 -10.32
C THR A 132 14.77 -0.73 -11.69
N THR A 133 16.07 -0.82 -11.95
CA THR A 133 16.61 -1.34 -13.21
C THR A 133 16.28 -2.82 -13.37
N ASP A 134 16.42 -3.62 -12.31
CA ASP A 134 16.10 -5.05 -12.33
C ASP A 134 14.59 -5.28 -12.51
N ILE A 135 13.75 -4.47 -11.83
CA ILE A 135 12.29 -4.51 -12.00
C ILE A 135 11.94 -4.20 -13.45
N ASP A 136 12.44 -3.07 -13.97
CA ASP A 136 12.18 -2.62 -15.34
C ASP A 136 12.57 -3.68 -16.36
N GLN A 137 13.81 -4.17 -16.31
CA GLN A 137 14.29 -5.18 -17.26
C GLN A 137 13.44 -6.46 -17.22
N THR A 138 13.13 -6.95 -16.02
CA THR A 138 12.37 -8.18 -15.84
C THR A 138 10.93 -8.04 -16.33
N LEU A 139 10.24 -6.96 -15.97
CA LEU A 139 8.84 -6.75 -16.32
C LEU A 139 8.66 -6.40 -17.80
N ARG A 140 9.58 -5.61 -18.38
CA ARG A 140 9.60 -5.32 -19.82
C ARG A 140 9.82 -6.58 -20.66
N ALA A 141 10.80 -7.39 -20.31
CA ALA A 141 11.07 -8.65 -21.03
C ALA A 141 9.85 -9.57 -21.06
N ASN A 142 8.96 -9.46 -20.05
CA ASN A 142 7.73 -10.23 -19.96
C ASN A 142 6.48 -9.45 -20.38
N HIS A 143 6.60 -8.21 -20.88
CA HIS A 143 5.51 -7.33 -21.30
C HIS A 143 4.44 -7.12 -20.20
N ILE A 144 4.86 -7.04 -18.94
CA ILE A 144 3.97 -6.84 -17.80
C ILE A 144 4.00 -5.38 -17.37
N PRO A 145 2.90 -4.63 -17.51
CA PRO A 145 2.80 -3.26 -17.00
C PRO A 145 2.79 -3.23 -15.48
N TYR A 146 3.32 -2.15 -14.91
CA TYR A 146 3.42 -2.02 -13.45
C TYR A 146 3.29 -0.58 -12.98
N ILE A 147 2.94 -0.44 -11.68
CA ILE A 147 2.88 0.80 -10.94
C ILE A 147 3.89 0.72 -9.80
N LEU A 148 4.69 1.77 -9.64
CA LEU A 148 5.59 1.93 -8.49
C LEU A 148 4.99 2.90 -7.48
N LEU A 149 4.93 2.49 -6.21
CA LEU A 149 4.55 3.37 -5.10
C LEU A 149 5.79 4.04 -4.52
N ASP A 150 5.61 5.32 -4.10
CA ASP A 150 6.57 6.11 -3.32
C ASP A 150 7.98 6.22 -3.93
N ARG A 151 8.08 6.04 -5.23
CA ARG A 151 9.32 6.22 -5.99
C ARG A 151 9.23 7.43 -6.90
N SER A 152 10.32 8.16 -7.03
CA SER A 152 10.45 9.20 -8.06
C SER A 152 10.59 8.55 -9.43
N ALA A 153 9.91 9.13 -10.43
CA ALA A 153 10.18 8.82 -11.81
C ALA A 153 11.66 9.11 -12.11
N THR A 154 12.43 8.08 -12.42
CA THR A 154 13.78 8.21 -12.94
C THR A 154 13.70 8.19 -14.45
N SER A 155 14.70 8.71 -15.14
CA SER A 155 14.80 8.65 -16.62
C SER A 155 14.82 7.22 -17.17
N VAL A 156 14.94 6.23 -16.33
CA VAL A 156 15.05 4.80 -16.68
C VAL A 156 13.75 4.05 -16.44
N SER A 157 12.87 4.52 -15.50
CA SER A 157 11.62 3.82 -15.17
C SER A 157 10.56 4.00 -16.25
N GLU A 158 10.03 2.90 -16.77
CA GLU A 158 8.87 2.88 -17.70
C GLU A 158 7.55 2.50 -16.99
N GLY A 159 7.53 2.44 -15.67
CA GLY A 159 6.32 2.25 -14.87
C GLY A 159 5.59 3.56 -14.60
N ASP A 160 4.30 3.47 -14.33
CA ASP A 160 3.56 4.59 -13.76
C ASP A 160 3.93 4.75 -12.27
N HIS A 161 3.90 5.98 -11.79
CA HIS A 161 4.23 6.31 -10.41
C HIS A 161 3.01 6.84 -9.66
N LEU A 162 2.83 6.34 -8.44
CA LEU A 162 1.80 6.80 -7.52
C LEU A 162 2.46 7.07 -6.16
N MET A 163 2.20 8.24 -5.60
CA MET A 163 2.78 8.66 -4.32
C MET A 163 1.84 9.60 -3.58
N VAL A 164 2.13 9.82 -2.32
CA VAL A 164 1.53 10.91 -1.54
C VAL A 164 2.47 12.11 -1.47
N ASN A 165 1.99 13.24 -0.98
CA ASN A 165 2.81 14.43 -0.81
C ASN A 165 3.56 14.42 0.53
N ASP A 166 4.49 13.47 0.70
CA ASP A 166 5.25 13.26 1.92
C ASP A 166 5.97 14.53 2.40
N ARG A 167 6.55 15.31 1.47
CA ARG A 167 7.23 16.56 1.81
C ARG A 167 6.28 17.57 2.43
N ASP A 168 5.08 17.70 1.87
CA ASP A 168 4.04 18.58 2.41
C ASP A 168 3.55 18.11 3.79
N GLY A 169 3.39 16.79 3.98
CA GLY A 169 3.03 16.22 5.27
C GLY A 169 4.06 16.55 6.36
N GLY A 170 5.35 16.37 6.06
CA GLY A 170 6.41 16.76 6.99
C GLY A 170 6.43 18.26 7.31
N ARG A 171 6.18 19.12 6.28
CA ARG A 171 6.03 20.57 6.47
C ARG A 171 4.84 20.91 7.40
N GLN A 172 3.68 20.29 7.19
CA GLN A 172 2.50 20.50 8.04
C GLN A 172 2.77 20.16 9.51
N VAL A 173 3.50 19.05 9.78
CA VAL A 173 3.89 18.69 11.16
C VAL A 173 4.78 19.77 11.77
N ALA A 174 5.78 20.24 11.05
CA ALA A 174 6.71 21.27 11.55
C ALA A 174 5.99 22.58 11.85
N GLU A 175 5.19 23.09 10.91
CA GLU A 175 4.43 24.33 11.07
C GLU A 175 3.47 24.24 12.26
N PHE A 176 2.75 23.13 12.39
CA PHE A 176 1.85 22.90 13.53
C PHE A 176 2.60 22.94 14.86
N LEU A 177 3.72 22.21 14.99
CA LEU A 177 4.49 22.20 16.24
C LEU A 177 5.08 23.57 16.58
N LEU A 178 5.50 24.34 15.57
CA LEU A 178 5.96 25.71 15.74
C LEU A 178 4.84 26.65 16.25
N GLU A 179 3.63 26.49 15.71
CA GLU A 179 2.43 27.23 16.14
C GLU A 179 2.00 26.89 17.58
N GLN A 180 2.27 25.65 18.01
CA GLN A 180 2.08 25.21 19.40
C GLN A 180 3.17 25.76 20.35
N GLY A 181 4.21 26.41 19.83
CA GLY A 181 5.27 27.01 20.62
C GLY A 181 6.56 26.18 20.71
N HIS A 182 6.57 24.93 20.21
CA HIS A 182 7.74 24.06 20.29
C HIS A 182 8.92 24.60 19.47
N ARG A 183 10.14 24.51 20.01
CA ARG A 183 11.38 24.95 19.37
C ARG A 183 12.49 23.92 19.40
N ASP A 184 12.55 23.11 20.47
CA ASP A 184 13.47 21.98 20.59
C ASP A 184 12.68 20.70 20.31
N LEU A 185 12.97 20.08 19.18
CA LEU A 185 12.20 18.94 18.64
C LEU A 185 13.11 17.75 18.39
N ALA A 186 12.55 16.55 18.50
CA ALA A 186 13.19 15.33 18.03
C ALA A 186 12.42 14.74 16.84
N VAL A 187 13.13 14.11 15.92
CA VAL A 187 12.56 13.22 14.91
C VAL A 187 13.07 11.81 15.13
N VAL A 188 12.16 10.84 15.08
CA VAL A 188 12.50 9.43 15.22
C VAL A 188 12.25 8.75 13.89
N MET A 189 13.34 8.29 13.24
CA MET A 189 13.31 7.81 11.85
C MET A 189 14.40 6.73 11.62
N PRO A 190 14.38 5.98 10.51
CA PRO A 190 15.47 5.05 10.19
C PRO A 190 16.72 5.79 9.70
N GLN A 191 17.90 5.20 9.95
CA GLN A 191 19.15 5.75 9.45
C GLN A 191 19.25 5.65 7.91
N GLN A 192 18.75 4.55 7.34
CA GLN A 192 18.61 4.39 5.89
C GLN A 192 17.14 4.57 5.54
N ALA A 193 16.77 5.79 5.19
CA ALA A 193 15.41 6.16 4.90
C ALA A 193 15.05 5.87 3.43
N SER A 194 13.88 5.29 3.21
CA SER A 194 13.24 5.24 1.89
C SER A 194 12.95 6.66 1.38
N LEU A 195 12.69 6.79 0.09
CA LEU A 195 12.49 8.10 -0.54
C LEU A 195 11.33 8.88 0.07
N ASN A 196 10.21 8.23 0.34
CA ASN A 196 9.04 8.85 0.99
C ASN A 196 9.38 9.36 2.39
N ILE A 197 10.06 8.56 3.21
CA ILE A 197 10.52 8.95 4.55
C ILE A 197 11.51 10.11 4.48
N HIS A 198 12.44 10.05 3.51
CA HIS A 198 13.39 11.15 3.30
C HIS A 198 12.66 12.46 2.94
N LYS A 199 11.61 12.40 2.11
CA LYS A 199 10.79 13.57 1.77
C LYS A 199 9.99 14.11 2.96
N ARG A 200 9.46 13.23 3.84
CA ARG A 200 8.81 13.65 5.10
C ARG A 200 9.81 14.46 5.94
N TRP A 201 10.99 13.89 6.13
CA TRP A 201 12.09 14.57 6.84
C TRP A 201 12.47 15.89 6.19
N GLU A 202 12.70 15.93 4.89
CA GLU A 202 13.07 17.14 4.13
C GLU A 202 12.01 18.26 4.32
N GLY A 203 10.73 17.93 4.26
CA GLY A 203 9.65 18.89 4.50
C GLY A 203 9.65 19.43 5.92
N PHE A 204 9.83 18.56 6.91
CA PHE A 204 9.90 18.91 8.32
C PHE A 204 11.13 19.79 8.63
N GLU A 205 12.31 19.35 8.22
CA GLU A 205 13.58 20.07 8.43
C GLU A 205 13.56 21.46 7.80
N THR A 206 13.14 21.54 6.51
CA THR A 206 13.13 22.82 5.77
C THR A 206 12.21 23.86 6.45
N ALA A 207 11.04 23.43 6.93
CA ALA A 207 10.11 24.33 7.61
C ALA A 207 10.69 24.84 8.94
N LEU A 208 11.34 23.99 9.72
CA LEU A 208 11.95 24.37 10.99
C LEU A 208 13.17 25.28 10.81
N GLN A 209 14.05 24.99 9.85
CA GLN A 209 15.22 25.82 9.56
C GLN A 209 14.88 27.26 9.17
N SER A 210 13.66 27.51 8.71
CA SER A 210 13.16 28.86 8.38
C SER A 210 12.87 29.72 9.61
N VAL A 211 12.83 29.14 10.83
CA VAL A 211 12.46 29.81 12.08
C VAL A 211 13.65 29.85 13.04
N ALA A 212 14.06 31.04 13.45
CA ALA A 212 15.18 31.22 14.37
C ALA A 212 14.90 30.60 15.75
N GLY A 213 15.92 30.03 16.38
CA GLY A 213 15.84 29.43 17.72
C GLY A 213 15.24 28.02 17.73
N THR A 214 15.13 27.37 16.58
CA THR A 214 14.72 25.97 16.50
C THR A 214 15.93 25.04 16.50
N HIS A 215 15.79 23.90 17.21
CA HIS A 215 16.80 22.83 17.26
C HIS A 215 16.14 21.49 16.95
N ILE A 216 16.80 20.68 16.12
CA ILE A 216 16.29 19.38 15.70
C ILE A 216 17.27 18.29 16.09
N HIS A 217 16.79 17.27 16.77
CA HIS A 217 17.56 16.10 17.16
C HIS A 217 17.07 14.88 16.38
N GLN A 218 17.93 14.28 15.57
CA GLN A 218 17.62 13.04 14.87
C GLN A 218 17.93 11.82 15.76
N ILE A 219 16.95 10.94 15.91
CA ILE A 219 17.09 9.68 16.62
C ILE A 219 16.83 8.53 15.65
N PHE A 220 17.87 7.74 15.40
CA PHE A 220 17.78 6.62 14.46
C PHE A 220 17.34 5.34 15.15
N THR A 221 16.37 4.65 14.51
CA THR A 221 15.78 3.40 14.99
C THR A 221 15.16 2.59 13.83
N SER A 222 14.61 1.38 14.08
CA SER A 222 13.78 0.65 13.13
C SER A 222 12.38 1.29 13.01
N LEU A 223 11.69 1.02 11.88
CA LEU A 223 10.37 1.58 11.55
C LEU A 223 9.22 0.78 12.16
N ASP A 224 9.36 0.33 13.38
CA ASP A 224 8.42 -0.51 14.08
C ASP A 224 8.20 -0.04 15.53
N LYS A 225 7.27 -0.68 16.22
CA LYS A 225 6.93 -0.37 17.61
C LYS A 225 8.11 -0.56 18.57
N GLU A 226 8.94 -1.57 18.36
CA GLU A 226 10.10 -1.84 19.21
C GLU A 226 11.17 -0.75 19.03
N GLY A 227 11.39 -0.31 17.79
CA GLY A 227 12.25 0.84 17.51
C GLY A 227 11.78 2.12 18.19
N GLY A 228 10.49 2.42 18.09
CA GLY A 228 9.88 3.57 18.78
C GLY A 228 10.05 3.48 20.30
N ARG A 229 9.82 2.29 20.87
CA ARG A 229 10.00 2.05 22.32
C ARG A 229 11.44 2.27 22.75
N ALA A 230 12.39 1.75 22.00
CA ALA A 230 13.82 1.92 22.29
C ALA A 230 14.28 3.39 22.13
N ALA A 231 13.69 4.13 21.17
CA ALA A 231 14.00 5.55 20.94
C ALA A 231 13.61 6.43 22.13
N ALA A 232 12.56 6.11 22.87
CA ALA A 232 12.09 6.88 24.03
C ALA A 232 13.21 7.12 25.07
N ALA A 233 14.03 6.11 25.35
CA ALA A 233 15.17 6.24 26.27
C ALA A 233 16.23 7.22 25.78
N LYS A 234 16.32 7.47 24.45
CA LYS A 234 17.19 8.50 23.88
C LYS A 234 16.52 9.86 23.94
N VAL A 235 15.21 9.95 23.65
CA VAL A 235 14.43 11.20 23.73
C VAL A 235 14.53 11.83 25.10
N VAL A 236 14.33 11.07 26.17
CA VAL A 236 14.32 11.60 27.57
C VAL A 236 15.68 12.11 28.03
N LYS A 237 16.78 11.79 27.33
CA LYS A 237 18.13 12.29 27.60
C LYS A 237 18.46 13.60 26.88
N LEU A 238 17.66 13.99 25.91
CA LEU A 238 17.86 15.22 25.18
C LEU A 238 17.38 16.42 26.00
N PRO A 239 18.20 17.46 26.15
CA PRO A 239 17.78 18.66 26.86
C PRO A 239 16.71 19.41 26.06
N ASN A 240 15.76 20.00 26.77
CA ASN A 240 14.77 20.95 26.26
C ASN A 240 13.80 20.39 25.18
N VAL A 241 13.94 19.16 24.72
CA VAL A 241 13.01 18.58 23.75
C VAL A 241 11.61 18.49 24.35
N SER A 242 10.65 19.12 23.68
CA SER A 242 9.25 19.19 24.10
C SER A 242 8.26 18.52 23.14
N ALA A 243 8.70 18.23 21.90
CA ALA A 243 7.90 17.51 20.91
C ALA A 243 8.74 16.53 20.11
N VAL A 244 8.09 15.44 19.68
CA VAL A 244 8.70 14.38 18.88
C VAL A 244 7.83 14.12 17.65
N PHE A 245 8.45 14.21 16.47
CA PHE A 245 7.89 13.71 15.24
C PHE A 245 8.32 12.25 15.06
N ALA A 246 7.40 11.33 15.21
CA ALA A 246 7.58 9.93 14.82
C ALA A 246 7.28 9.82 13.33
N ILE A 247 8.24 9.28 12.55
CA ILE A 247 8.14 9.29 11.09
C ILE A 247 7.00 8.44 10.53
N ASN A 248 6.43 7.53 11.36
CA ASN A 248 5.20 6.78 11.13
C ASN A 248 4.50 6.48 12.45
N ASP A 249 3.26 5.99 12.38
CA ASP A 249 2.43 5.75 13.57
C ASP A 249 2.86 4.51 14.37
N GLU A 250 3.51 3.51 13.74
CA GLU A 250 4.08 2.38 14.48
C GLU A 250 5.21 2.81 15.40
N VAL A 251 6.09 3.70 14.95
CA VAL A 251 7.11 4.33 15.79
C VAL A 251 6.48 5.18 16.88
N ALA A 252 5.41 5.93 16.57
CA ALA A 252 4.67 6.71 17.57
C ALA A 252 4.09 5.82 18.68
N MET A 253 3.44 4.70 18.32
CA MET A 253 2.94 3.72 19.31
C MET A 253 4.05 3.17 20.19
N GLY A 254 5.22 2.89 19.61
CA GLY A 254 6.39 2.48 20.35
C GLY A 254 6.85 3.55 21.33
N LEU A 255 6.89 4.83 20.92
CA LEU A 255 7.22 5.96 21.78
C LEU A 255 6.23 6.10 22.96
N TYR A 256 4.93 5.92 22.72
CA TYR A 256 3.94 5.92 23.82
C TYR A 256 4.31 4.92 24.92
N ARG A 257 4.64 3.71 24.52
CA ARG A 257 5.04 2.68 25.49
C ARG A 257 6.37 3.02 26.15
N GLY A 258 7.38 3.42 25.36
CA GLY A 258 8.72 3.69 25.87
C GLY A 258 8.77 4.91 26.81
N LEU A 259 8.04 5.99 26.50
CA LEU A 259 7.95 7.17 27.36
C LEU A 259 7.26 6.84 28.68
N LYS A 260 6.17 6.05 28.63
CA LYS A 260 5.51 5.54 29.84
C LYS A 260 6.47 4.69 30.71
N ASP A 261 7.26 3.81 30.10
CA ASP A 261 8.27 3.00 30.80
C ASP A 261 9.35 3.89 31.46
N CYS A 262 9.62 5.08 30.88
CA CYS A 262 10.50 6.11 31.44
C CYS A 262 9.81 7.05 32.44
N GLY A 263 8.55 6.82 32.80
CA GLY A 263 7.79 7.67 33.73
C GLY A 263 7.39 9.03 33.16
N ARG A 264 7.29 9.14 31.82
CA ARG A 264 6.90 10.35 31.09
C ARG A 264 5.48 10.25 30.58
N GLN A 265 4.82 11.40 30.46
CA GLN A 265 3.41 11.52 30.05
C GLN A 265 3.29 12.25 28.71
N ILE A 266 2.34 11.83 27.90
CA ILE A 266 1.92 12.47 26.65
C ILE A 266 0.54 13.06 26.91
N PRO A 267 0.30 14.32 26.55
CA PRO A 267 1.22 15.31 25.98
C PRO A 267 2.01 16.13 27.02
N ASP A 268 1.88 15.86 28.34
CA ASP A 268 2.35 16.74 29.40
C ASP A 268 3.88 16.94 29.42
N ASP A 269 4.65 15.87 29.19
CA ASP A 269 6.10 15.96 29.08
C ASP A 269 6.53 16.14 27.61
N TYR A 270 5.88 15.43 26.70
CA TYR A 270 6.21 15.41 25.27
C TYR A 270 4.97 15.42 24.40
N SER A 271 4.88 16.37 23.48
CA SER A 271 3.95 16.31 22.33
C SER A 271 4.44 15.27 21.33
N ILE A 272 3.56 14.39 20.85
CA ILE A 272 3.91 13.36 19.84
C ILE A 272 3.03 13.58 18.61
N VAL A 273 3.67 13.59 17.44
CA VAL A 273 2.98 13.59 16.15
C VAL A 273 3.47 12.39 15.34
N GLY A 274 2.54 11.66 14.73
CA GLY A 274 2.80 10.51 13.86
C GLY A 274 2.66 10.85 12.37
N PHE A 275 2.60 9.80 11.56
CA PHE A 275 2.33 9.85 10.13
C PHE A 275 1.74 8.50 9.71
N ASP A 276 0.62 8.47 9.02
CA ASP A 276 -0.14 7.42 8.34
C ASP A 276 -1.65 7.55 8.61
N ASP A 277 -2.07 7.91 9.83
CA ASP A 277 -3.45 7.94 10.35
C ASP A 277 -4.08 6.55 10.30
N ILE A 278 -3.41 5.59 10.95
CA ILE A 278 -3.94 4.23 11.07
C ILE A 278 -5.08 4.15 12.09
N GLU A 279 -5.99 3.17 11.90
CA GLU A 279 -7.20 3.05 12.73
C GLU A 279 -6.92 3.05 14.25
N ILE A 280 -5.83 2.43 14.67
CA ILE A 280 -5.49 2.28 16.10
C ILE A 280 -5.19 3.62 16.79
N ASP A 281 -4.83 4.67 16.06
CA ASP A 281 -4.47 5.98 16.63
C ASP A 281 -5.61 6.62 17.41
N GLN A 282 -6.86 6.33 17.03
CA GLN A 282 -8.07 6.78 17.72
C GLN A 282 -8.33 6.04 19.04
N TYR A 283 -7.65 4.91 19.26
CA TYR A 283 -7.78 4.08 20.46
C TYR A 283 -6.62 4.25 21.43
N LEU A 284 -5.57 4.97 21.04
CA LEU A 284 -4.49 5.35 21.95
C LEU A 284 -4.99 6.31 23.05
N ARG A 285 -4.24 6.43 24.12
CA ARG A 285 -4.52 7.37 25.23
C ARG A 285 -3.23 8.11 25.60
N PRO A 286 -3.19 9.42 25.27
CA PRO A 286 -4.12 10.22 24.45
C PRO A 286 -4.21 9.74 23.00
N THR A 287 -5.27 10.14 22.25
CA THR A 287 -5.41 9.84 20.82
C THR A 287 -4.30 10.55 20.03
N LEU A 288 -3.74 9.87 19.00
CA LEU A 288 -2.55 10.35 18.29
C LEU A 288 -2.88 11.41 17.23
N THR A 289 -2.23 12.57 17.32
CA THR A 289 -2.11 13.56 16.24
C THR A 289 -1.18 12.99 15.18
N THR A 290 -1.63 12.94 13.92
CA THR A 290 -0.87 12.29 12.85
C THR A 290 -1.21 12.89 11.48
N VAL A 291 -0.41 12.61 10.46
CA VAL A 291 -0.71 12.99 9.08
C VAL A 291 -1.49 11.88 8.42
N HIS A 292 -2.71 12.20 7.99
CA HIS A 292 -3.57 11.28 7.23
C HIS A 292 -3.03 11.06 5.82
N GLN A 293 -2.78 9.80 5.48
CA GLN A 293 -2.57 9.35 4.12
C GLN A 293 -3.88 8.74 3.59
N PRO A 294 -4.36 9.09 2.39
CA PRO A 294 -5.58 8.53 1.83
C PRO A 294 -5.33 7.09 1.30
N THR A 295 -4.97 6.16 2.21
CA THR A 295 -4.45 4.82 1.89
C THR A 295 -5.45 3.95 1.13
N LEU A 296 -6.75 4.03 1.45
CA LEU A 296 -7.80 3.35 0.70
C LEU A 296 -7.83 3.84 -0.77
N THR A 297 -7.89 5.16 -0.95
CA THR A 297 -7.88 5.81 -2.28
C THR A 297 -6.59 5.52 -3.04
N LEU A 298 -5.45 5.44 -2.33
CA LEU A 298 -4.16 5.07 -2.90
C LEU A 298 -4.23 3.66 -3.52
N GLY A 299 -4.83 2.70 -2.84
CA GLY A 299 -5.03 1.33 -3.33
C GLY A 299 -5.99 1.27 -4.53
N GLU A 300 -7.09 2.01 -4.48
CA GLU A 300 -8.04 2.12 -5.59
C GLU A 300 -7.37 2.73 -6.83
N GLN A 301 -6.66 3.84 -6.65
CA GLN A 301 -5.97 4.55 -7.72
C GLN A 301 -4.85 3.70 -8.36
N ALA A 302 -4.05 3.00 -7.56
CA ALA A 302 -3.03 2.08 -8.06
C ALA A 302 -3.66 1.00 -8.96
N THR A 303 -4.80 0.46 -8.53
CA THR A 303 -5.53 -0.57 -9.28
C THR A 303 -6.11 -0.02 -10.59
N GLU A 304 -6.70 1.17 -10.57
CA GLU A 304 -7.20 1.84 -11.79
C GLU A 304 -6.08 2.09 -12.78
N MET A 305 -4.94 2.60 -12.32
CA MET A 305 -3.79 2.90 -13.15
C MET A 305 -3.23 1.64 -13.81
N VAL A 306 -2.97 0.56 -13.04
CA VAL A 306 -2.42 -0.67 -13.62
C VAL A 306 -3.38 -1.32 -14.62
N ILE A 307 -4.69 -1.34 -14.33
CA ILE A 307 -5.69 -1.90 -15.25
C ILE A 307 -5.83 -1.03 -16.50
N ALA A 308 -5.76 0.29 -16.38
CA ALA A 308 -5.74 1.19 -17.52
C ALA A 308 -4.51 0.94 -18.42
N ARG A 309 -3.35 0.69 -17.81
CA ARG A 309 -2.10 0.35 -18.52
C ARG A 309 -2.19 -1.03 -19.18
N ILE A 310 -2.77 -2.04 -18.54
CA ILE A 310 -3.05 -3.35 -19.15
C ILE A 310 -3.91 -3.21 -20.41
N LYS A 311 -4.95 -2.38 -20.36
CA LYS A 311 -5.87 -2.16 -21.49
C LYS A 311 -5.27 -1.29 -22.62
N SER A 312 -4.33 -0.44 -22.28
CA SER A 312 -3.73 0.54 -23.20
C SER A 312 -2.25 0.74 -22.90
N PRO A 313 -1.38 -0.21 -23.30
CA PRO A 313 0.05 -0.20 -22.96
C PRO A 313 0.80 1.03 -23.48
N SER A 314 0.35 1.62 -24.59
CA SER A 314 0.99 2.76 -25.26
C SER A 314 0.62 4.13 -24.70
N LYS A 315 -0.21 4.22 -23.65
CA LYS A 315 -0.50 5.50 -23.00
C LYS A 315 0.79 6.15 -22.47
N PRO A 316 0.90 7.49 -22.45
CA PRO A 316 2.00 8.17 -21.76
C PRO A 316 2.10 7.72 -20.29
N LEU A 317 3.32 7.68 -19.77
CA LEU A 317 3.55 7.40 -18.36
C LEU A 317 2.94 8.48 -17.49
N GLN A 318 2.41 8.08 -16.35
CA GLN A 318 1.72 8.97 -15.42
C GLN A 318 2.42 8.97 -14.06
N THR A 319 2.50 10.15 -13.47
CA THR A 319 2.89 10.32 -12.06
C THR A 319 1.73 11.01 -11.35
N ILE A 320 1.13 10.33 -10.40
CA ILE A 320 0.04 10.87 -9.59
C ILE A 320 0.55 11.06 -8.16
N LYS A 321 0.27 12.25 -7.61
CA LYS A 321 0.60 12.59 -6.24
C LYS A 321 -0.68 12.96 -5.50
N LEU A 322 -1.04 12.18 -4.47
CA LEU A 322 -2.21 12.44 -3.63
C LEU A 322 -1.85 13.41 -2.49
N PRO A 323 -2.77 14.29 -2.09
CA PRO A 323 -2.55 15.16 -0.94
C PRO A 323 -2.59 14.36 0.37
N VAL A 324 -2.00 14.95 1.41
CA VAL A 324 -2.06 14.48 2.80
C VAL A 324 -2.54 15.61 3.70
N GLU A 325 -3.05 15.29 4.88
CA GLU A 325 -3.63 16.25 5.80
C GLU A 325 -3.25 15.95 7.25
N LEU A 326 -2.87 16.95 8.03
CA LEU A 326 -2.62 16.79 9.45
C LEU A 326 -3.94 16.67 10.22
N VAL A 327 -4.11 15.57 10.94
CA VAL A 327 -5.26 15.30 11.83
C VAL A 327 -4.84 15.54 13.27
N VAL A 328 -5.29 16.67 13.82
CA VAL A 328 -4.97 17.07 15.20
C VAL A 328 -5.86 16.33 16.19
N ARG A 329 -5.24 15.69 17.20
CA ARG A 329 -5.90 14.99 18.30
C ARG A 329 -5.30 15.39 19.65
N GLU A 330 -5.26 14.46 20.62
CA GLU A 330 -4.93 14.77 22.02
C GLU A 330 -3.43 14.62 22.37
N SER A 331 -2.59 14.09 21.48
CA SER A 331 -1.18 13.78 21.76
C SER A 331 -0.24 14.97 21.76
N THR A 332 -0.76 16.16 21.53
CA THR A 332 0.00 17.41 21.46
C THR A 332 -0.61 18.47 22.39
N ARG A 333 0.23 19.38 22.89
CA ARG A 333 -0.18 20.52 23.68
C ARG A 333 0.54 21.80 23.25
N LYS A 334 -0.05 22.93 23.54
CA LYS A 334 0.60 24.25 23.41
C LYS A 334 1.53 24.49 24.61
N ILE A 335 2.71 25.12 24.39
CA ILE A 335 3.67 25.50 25.41
C ILE A 335 3.95 26.98 25.42
#